data_d8c8ba711d7e8bb58b96d09404f795e4
#
_entry.id   d8c8ba711d7e8bb58b96d09404f795e4
#
_cell.length_a   1.000
_cell.length_b   1.000
_cell.length_c   1.000
_cell.angle_alpha   90.00
_cell.angle_beta   90.00
_cell.angle_gamma   90.00
#
_symmetry.space_group_name_H-M   'P 1'
#
loop_
_entity.id
_entity.type
_entity.pdbx_description
1 polymer ?
#
loop_
_entity_poly.entity_id
_entity_poly.type
_entity_poly.pdbx_seq_one_letter_code
_entity_poly.pdbx_strand_id
1 'polypeptide(L)'
;VYKRQVSARQLFSAVGQAKLINRYYELFREHNIACGQVLTTKENFSTRRQYLTQKQCMEVMLENKVIPIVNENDTISVTELMFTDNDELSGLISAMMDSETLVILSNIDGIYNGAPGQAGSKVIPEIHPGQELSQYIQSGKSSFGRGGMLTKCNIARKVADEGIEVIIANGKKENILPDLLRENSSAICTRFIPSANPISVSYTHLRAHETSA
;
A
#
# COMPACT_ATOMS: atom_id res chain seq x y z
N VAL A 1 -10.05 -29.73 7.88
CA VAL A 1 -9.80 -28.46 8.63
C VAL A 1 -9.51 -27.33 7.65
N TYR A 2 -8.59 -27.51 6.68
CA TYR A 2 -8.21 -26.47 5.71
C TYR A 2 -9.40 -25.94 4.85
N LYS A 3 -10.21 -26.84 4.29
CA LYS A 3 -11.39 -26.42 3.49
C LYS A 3 -12.41 -25.61 4.28
N ARG A 4 -12.61 -25.89 5.59
CA ARG A 4 -13.51 -25.08 6.43
C ARG A 4 -12.97 -23.70 6.74
N GLN A 5 -11.66 -23.56 6.93
CA GLN A 5 -11.04 -22.26 7.19
C GLN A 5 -11.10 -21.33 5.97
N VAL A 6 -10.81 -21.85 4.78
CA VAL A 6 -10.92 -21.11 3.51
C VAL A 6 -12.35 -20.63 3.29
N SER A 7 -13.33 -21.51 3.45
CA SER A 7 -14.75 -21.17 3.27
C SER A 7 -15.25 -20.10 4.27
N ALA A 8 -14.80 -20.17 5.54
CA ALA A 8 -15.15 -19.17 6.54
C ALA A 8 -14.54 -17.80 6.20
N ARG A 9 -13.27 -17.76 5.76
CA ARG A 9 -12.61 -16.53 5.30
C ARG A 9 -13.36 -15.90 4.14
N GLN A 10 -13.69 -16.68 3.11
CA GLN A 10 -14.45 -16.19 1.95
C GLN A 10 -15.82 -15.63 2.34
N LEU A 11 -16.54 -16.30 3.23
CA LEU A 11 -17.82 -15.82 3.76
C LEU A 11 -17.66 -14.47 4.47
N PHE A 12 -16.72 -14.38 5.41
CA PHE A 12 -16.50 -13.14 6.16
C PHE A 12 -16.01 -12.01 5.27
N SER A 13 -15.18 -12.30 4.26
CA SER A 13 -14.75 -11.31 3.28
C SER A 13 -15.89 -10.79 2.44
N ALA A 14 -16.79 -11.65 1.97
CA ALA A 14 -17.95 -11.25 1.19
C ALA A 14 -18.88 -10.30 1.98
N VAL A 15 -19.18 -10.63 3.24
CA VAL A 15 -20.01 -9.79 4.10
C VAL A 15 -19.28 -8.52 4.55
N GLY A 16 -18.00 -8.65 4.91
CA GLY A 16 -17.17 -7.55 5.40
C GLY A 16 -16.91 -6.50 4.33
N GLN A 17 -16.68 -6.93 3.09
CA GLN A 17 -16.43 -6.02 1.97
C GLN A 17 -17.64 -5.12 1.66
N ALA A 18 -18.86 -5.66 1.73
CA ALA A 18 -20.07 -4.86 1.55
C ALA A 18 -20.22 -3.78 2.65
N LYS A 19 -19.91 -4.12 3.90
CA LYS A 19 -19.90 -3.17 5.01
C LYS A 19 -18.82 -2.10 4.86
N LEU A 20 -17.63 -2.48 4.43
CA LEU A 20 -16.50 -1.58 4.24
C LEU A 20 -16.82 -0.53 3.17
N ILE A 21 -17.25 -0.96 1.99
CA ILE A 21 -17.54 -0.02 0.90
C ILE A 21 -18.72 0.90 1.23
N ASN A 22 -19.75 0.40 1.91
CA ASN A 22 -20.86 1.21 2.38
C ASN A 22 -20.39 2.31 3.34
N ARG A 23 -19.44 1.99 4.24
CA ARG A 23 -18.88 2.98 5.16
C ARG A 23 -18.14 4.10 4.45
N TYR A 24 -17.32 3.78 3.43
CA TYR A 24 -16.68 4.79 2.59
C TYR A 24 -17.74 5.64 1.86
N TYR A 25 -18.75 4.99 1.29
CA TYR A 25 -19.82 5.68 0.58
C TYR A 25 -20.58 6.67 1.48
N GLU A 26 -20.95 6.28 2.71
CA GLU A 26 -21.60 7.15 3.68
C GLU A 26 -20.75 8.39 4.01
N LEU A 27 -19.46 8.19 4.35
CA LEU A 27 -18.55 9.27 4.71
C LEU A 27 -18.31 10.23 3.56
N PHE A 28 -18.09 9.73 2.36
CA PHE A 28 -17.77 10.57 1.19
C PHE A 28 -19.01 11.31 0.66
N ARG A 29 -20.17 10.71 0.79
CA ARG A 29 -21.43 11.34 0.37
C ARG A 29 -21.72 12.64 1.12
N GLU A 30 -21.36 12.74 2.40
CA GLU A 30 -21.52 13.97 3.20
C GLU A 30 -20.72 15.15 2.60
N HIS A 31 -19.69 14.85 1.84
CA HIS A 31 -18.85 15.84 1.16
C HIS A 31 -19.09 15.93 -0.36
N ASN A 32 -20.16 15.30 -0.87
CA ASN A 32 -20.45 15.19 -2.31
C ASN A 32 -19.31 14.56 -3.12
N ILE A 33 -18.57 13.63 -2.54
CA ILE A 33 -17.48 12.90 -3.18
C ILE A 33 -18.02 11.52 -3.59
N ALA A 34 -17.92 11.20 -4.89
CA ALA A 34 -18.24 9.89 -5.40
C ALA A 34 -17.05 8.93 -5.19
N CYS A 35 -17.33 7.70 -4.78
CA CYS A 35 -16.34 6.64 -4.72
C CYS A 35 -16.90 5.35 -5.33
N GLY A 36 -16.01 4.48 -5.80
CA GLY A 36 -16.40 3.19 -6.37
C GLY A 36 -15.42 2.09 -5.94
N GLN A 37 -15.94 0.87 -5.82
CA GLN A 37 -15.17 -0.28 -5.43
C GLN A 37 -14.39 -0.88 -6.60
N VAL A 38 -13.11 -1.19 -6.37
CA VAL A 38 -12.28 -2.00 -7.26
C VAL A 38 -11.73 -3.18 -6.47
N LEU A 39 -12.17 -4.39 -6.79
CA LEU A 39 -11.63 -5.62 -6.20
C LEU A 39 -10.64 -6.26 -7.17
N THR A 40 -9.46 -6.58 -6.67
CA THR A 40 -8.38 -7.13 -7.47
C THR A 40 -7.78 -8.39 -6.83
N THR A 41 -7.11 -9.19 -7.65
CA THR A 41 -6.30 -10.33 -7.20
C THR A 41 -4.88 -10.16 -7.74
N LYS A 42 -3.93 -10.89 -7.19
CA LYS A 42 -2.54 -10.89 -7.67
C LYS A 42 -2.44 -11.29 -9.14
N GLU A 43 -3.35 -12.13 -9.62
CA GLU A 43 -3.44 -12.54 -11.03
C GLU A 43 -3.72 -11.35 -11.97
N ASN A 44 -4.46 -10.34 -11.50
CA ASN A 44 -4.74 -9.15 -12.31
C ASN A 44 -3.49 -8.32 -12.63
N PHE A 45 -2.39 -8.54 -11.93
CA PHE A 45 -1.09 -7.94 -12.19
C PHE A 45 -0.16 -8.84 -13.01
N SER A 46 -0.52 -10.10 -13.25
CA SER A 46 0.35 -11.09 -13.91
C SER A 46 0.31 -11.05 -15.41
N THR A 47 -0.75 -10.55 -16.01
CA THR A 47 -0.88 -10.45 -17.47
C THR A 47 -1.05 -9.00 -17.91
N ARG A 48 -0.41 -8.63 -19.04
CA ARG A 48 -0.49 -7.27 -19.60
C ARG A 48 -1.94 -6.84 -19.85
N ARG A 49 -2.78 -7.74 -20.35
CA ARG A 49 -4.17 -7.42 -20.66
C ARG A 49 -4.96 -7.05 -19.42
N GLN A 50 -4.87 -7.86 -18.36
CA GLN A 50 -5.58 -7.60 -17.09
C GLN A 50 -5.06 -6.33 -16.42
N TYR A 51 -3.74 -6.15 -16.38
CA TYR A 51 -3.09 -4.95 -15.85
C TYR A 51 -3.61 -3.69 -16.53
N LEU A 52 -3.59 -3.61 -17.87
CA LEU A 52 -4.06 -2.45 -18.63
C LEU A 52 -5.57 -2.24 -18.47
N THR A 53 -6.37 -3.31 -18.43
CA THR A 53 -7.82 -3.19 -18.20
C THR A 53 -8.11 -2.59 -16.82
N GLN A 54 -7.39 -3.03 -15.79
CA GLN A 54 -7.55 -2.49 -14.44
C GLN A 54 -7.08 -1.04 -14.34
N LYS A 55 -5.92 -0.70 -14.93
CA LYS A 55 -5.42 0.68 -15.02
C LYS A 55 -6.46 1.57 -15.66
N GLN A 56 -6.93 1.22 -16.85
CA GLN A 56 -7.93 1.99 -17.59
C GLN A 56 -9.23 2.18 -16.79
N CYS A 57 -9.70 1.15 -16.08
CA CYS A 57 -10.88 1.27 -15.23
C CYS A 57 -10.71 2.36 -14.16
N MET A 58 -9.57 2.36 -13.46
CA MET A 58 -9.30 3.36 -12.44
C MET A 58 -9.07 4.77 -13.03
N GLU A 59 -8.40 4.88 -14.18
CA GLU A 59 -8.23 6.14 -14.90
C GLU A 59 -9.58 6.76 -15.26
N VAL A 60 -10.49 5.98 -15.85
CA VAL A 60 -11.85 6.43 -16.18
C VAL A 60 -12.64 6.83 -14.93
N MET A 61 -12.50 6.12 -13.81
CA MET A 61 -13.11 6.54 -12.55
C MET A 61 -12.60 7.91 -12.11
N LEU A 62 -11.30 8.13 -12.10
CA LEU A 62 -10.67 9.40 -11.69
C LEU A 62 -11.07 10.55 -12.64
N GLU A 63 -11.07 10.34 -13.96
CA GLU A 63 -11.53 11.30 -14.95
C GLU A 63 -12.98 11.75 -14.69
N ASN A 64 -13.82 10.82 -14.21
CA ASN A 64 -15.20 11.11 -13.82
C ASN A 64 -15.36 11.55 -12.36
N LYS A 65 -14.27 11.91 -11.68
CA LYS A 65 -14.24 12.37 -10.27
C LYS A 65 -14.78 11.33 -9.28
N VAL A 66 -14.58 10.06 -9.59
CA VAL A 66 -14.92 8.94 -8.71
C VAL A 66 -13.63 8.40 -8.09
N ILE A 67 -13.54 8.38 -6.76
CA ILE A 67 -12.37 7.86 -6.05
C ILE A 67 -12.43 6.32 -6.04
N PRO A 68 -11.45 5.60 -6.62
CA PRO A 68 -11.39 4.16 -6.54
C PRO A 68 -10.98 3.70 -5.14
N ILE A 69 -11.81 2.88 -4.51
CA ILE A 69 -11.52 2.19 -3.25
C ILE A 69 -11.09 0.77 -3.60
N VAL A 70 -9.79 0.54 -3.57
CA VAL A 70 -9.18 -0.73 -3.99
C VAL A 70 -9.01 -1.66 -2.80
N ASN A 71 -9.32 -2.93 -2.96
CA ASN A 71 -9.05 -3.98 -1.98
C ASN A 71 -8.81 -5.32 -2.68
N GLU A 72 -8.20 -6.29 -1.97
CA GLU A 72 -8.08 -7.65 -2.47
C GLU A 72 -9.44 -8.32 -2.58
N ASN A 73 -9.64 -9.12 -3.62
CA ASN A 73 -10.82 -9.97 -3.76
C ASN A 73 -10.62 -11.30 -3.03
N ASP A 74 -10.69 -11.25 -1.72
CA ASP A 74 -10.52 -12.41 -0.83
C ASP A 74 -11.57 -13.52 -1.03
N THR A 75 -12.65 -13.25 -1.79
CA THR A 75 -13.69 -14.26 -2.07
C THR A 75 -13.25 -15.28 -3.10
N ILE A 76 -12.36 -14.89 -4.00
CA ILE A 76 -11.86 -15.75 -5.09
C ILE A 76 -10.35 -15.97 -5.03
N SER A 77 -9.60 -15.18 -4.27
CA SER A 77 -8.15 -15.35 -4.12
C SER A 77 -7.82 -16.69 -3.50
N VAL A 78 -6.95 -17.46 -4.17
CA VAL A 78 -6.37 -18.70 -3.62
C VAL A 78 -5.14 -18.38 -2.78
N THR A 79 -4.86 -19.20 -1.79
CA THR A 79 -3.85 -18.93 -0.75
C THR A 79 -2.45 -18.64 -1.32
N GLU A 80 -2.08 -19.30 -2.40
CA GLU A 80 -0.77 -19.18 -3.05
C GLU A 80 -0.62 -17.88 -3.85
N LEU A 81 -1.74 -17.25 -4.23
CA LEU A 81 -1.80 -16.05 -5.08
C LEU A 81 -2.36 -14.83 -4.34
N MET A 82 -2.36 -14.86 -3.01
CA MET A 82 -2.79 -13.73 -2.21
C MET A 82 -1.68 -12.71 -2.05
N PHE A 83 -2.08 -11.45 -1.89
CA PHE A 83 -1.14 -10.43 -1.42
C PHE A 83 -0.71 -10.74 0.01
N THR A 84 0.52 -10.38 0.34
CA THR A 84 1.04 -10.54 1.71
C THR A 84 0.23 -9.67 2.68
N ASP A 85 -0.07 -8.46 2.23
CA ASP A 85 -0.90 -7.46 2.92
C ASP A 85 -1.32 -6.34 1.94
N ASN A 86 -2.09 -5.38 2.43
CA ASN A 86 -2.51 -4.22 1.64
C ASN A 86 -1.35 -3.24 1.33
N ASP A 87 -0.22 -3.34 2.01
CA ASP A 87 0.95 -2.52 1.67
C ASP A 87 1.53 -2.98 0.33
N GLU A 88 1.64 -4.30 0.08
CA GLU A 88 2.04 -4.84 -1.23
C GLU A 88 1.09 -4.39 -2.33
N LEU A 89 -0.23 -4.50 -2.10
CA LEU A 89 -1.24 -4.06 -3.04
C LEU A 89 -1.12 -2.56 -3.32
N SER A 90 -0.95 -1.73 -2.29
CA SER A 90 -0.84 -0.27 -2.46
C SER A 90 0.38 0.13 -3.29
N GLY A 91 1.51 -0.55 -3.11
CA GLY A 91 2.71 -0.35 -3.93
C GLY A 91 2.47 -0.66 -5.40
N LEU A 92 1.84 -1.80 -5.70
CA LEU A 92 1.50 -2.20 -7.08
C LEU A 92 0.52 -1.22 -7.75
N ILE A 93 -0.50 -0.76 -7.01
CA ILE A 93 -1.45 0.24 -7.51
C ILE A 93 -0.75 1.58 -7.77
N SER A 94 0.11 2.03 -6.86
CA SER A 94 0.86 3.28 -7.03
C SER A 94 1.73 3.25 -8.28
N ALA A 95 2.45 2.16 -8.51
CA ALA A 95 3.23 1.96 -9.73
C ALA A 95 2.35 1.89 -10.99
N MET A 96 1.20 1.18 -10.92
CA MET A 96 0.26 1.06 -12.03
C MET A 96 -0.31 2.41 -12.45
N MET A 97 -0.60 3.27 -11.48
CA MET A 97 -1.25 4.57 -11.69
C MET A 97 -0.26 5.72 -11.88
N ASP A 98 1.04 5.42 -11.93
CA ASP A 98 2.10 6.44 -12.04
C ASP A 98 1.92 7.55 -10.98
N SER A 99 1.67 7.16 -9.73
CA SER A 99 1.40 8.08 -8.63
C SER A 99 2.63 8.90 -8.28
N GLU A 100 2.44 10.17 -7.89
CA GLU A 100 3.55 11.00 -7.40
C GLU A 100 3.97 10.60 -5.98
N THR A 101 2.97 10.23 -5.15
CA THR A 101 3.19 9.91 -3.73
C THR A 101 2.29 8.76 -3.29
N LEU A 102 2.84 7.83 -2.52
CA LEU A 102 2.13 6.80 -1.76
C LEU A 102 2.17 7.14 -0.27
N VAL A 103 1.02 7.29 0.36
CA VAL A 103 0.93 7.46 1.82
C VAL A 103 0.46 6.17 2.48
N ILE A 104 1.30 5.55 3.30
CA ILE A 104 0.98 4.38 4.10
C ILE A 104 0.61 4.84 5.51
N LEU A 105 -0.68 4.78 5.84
CA LEU A 105 -1.17 5.09 7.18
C LEU A 105 -1.02 3.85 8.08
N SER A 106 -0.27 4.01 9.15
CA SER A 106 0.02 2.96 10.13
C SER A 106 -0.45 3.37 11.52
N ASN A 107 -0.20 2.54 12.51
CA ASN A 107 -0.45 2.83 13.93
C ASN A 107 0.77 3.40 14.65
N ILE A 108 1.84 3.72 13.92
CA ILE A 108 3.08 4.35 14.42
C ILE A 108 3.40 5.59 13.60
N ASP A 109 4.20 6.49 14.17
CA ASP A 109 4.51 7.79 13.57
C ASP A 109 5.44 7.71 12.35
N GLY A 110 6.12 6.58 12.15
CA GLY A 110 7.09 6.37 11.08
C GLY A 110 8.08 5.27 11.45
N ILE A 111 9.21 5.24 10.77
CA ILE A 111 10.32 4.32 11.04
C ILE A 111 11.20 4.92 12.13
N TYR A 112 11.45 4.15 13.19
CA TYR A 112 12.28 4.59 14.31
C TYR A 112 13.73 4.08 14.17
N ASN A 113 14.68 4.86 14.66
CA ASN A 113 16.09 4.48 14.74
C ASN A 113 16.42 3.52 15.90
N GLY A 114 15.40 3.09 16.65
CA GLY A 114 15.46 2.16 17.78
C GLY A 114 14.06 1.64 18.11
N ALA A 115 13.90 0.91 19.22
CA ALA A 115 12.57 0.45 19.62
C ALA A 115 11.68 1.65 20.02
N PRO A 116 10.44 1.73 19.51
CA PRO A 116 9.51 2.78 19.91
C PRO A 116 9.31 2.80 21.43
N GLY A 117 9.42 3.99 22.05
CA GLY A 117 9.32 4.15 23.49
C GLY A 117 10.63 3.97 24.28
N GLN A 118 11.71 3.54 23.64
CA GLN A 118 13.04 3.50 24.26
C GLN A 118 13.64 4.92 24.34
N ALA A 119 14.34 5.23 25.43
CA ALA A 119 15.01 6.51 25.58
C ALA A 119 15.99 6.76 24.43
N GLY A 120 15.85 7.92 23.77
CA GLY A 120 16.69 8.28 22.61
C GLY A 120 16.18 7.77 21.24
N SER A 121 15.15 6.93 21.21
CA SER A 121 14.51 6.51 19.95
C SER A 121 13.73 7.67 19.32
N LYS A 122 13.99 7.94 18.05
CA LYS A 122 13.33 8.99 17.27
C LYS A 122 12.88 8.44 15.92
N VAL A 123 11.84 9.03 15.36
CA VAL A 123 11.42 8.77 13.97
C VAL A 123 12.51 9.27 13.03
N ILE A 124 12.86 8.46 12.05
CA ILE A 124 13.77 8.83 10.95
C ILE A 124 12.93 9.65 9.96
N PRO A 125 13.22 10.94 9.77
CA PRO A 125 12.37 11.78 8.93
C PRO A 125 12.48 11.42 7.45
N GLU A 126 13.68 11.08 6.97
CA GLU A 126 13.95 10.78 5.56
C GLU A 126 14.82 9.54 5.42
N ILE A 127 14.52 8.74 4.41
CA ILE A 127 15.27 7.56 4.00
C ILE A 127 15.61 7.72 2.52
N HIS A 128 16.90 7.80 2.22
CA HIS A 128 17.40 7.99 0.87
C HIS A 128 17.64 6.66 0.15
N PRO A 129 17.66 6.64 -1.21
CA PRO A 129 18.04 5.48 -1.98
C PRO A 129 19.38 4.90 -1.54
N GLY A 130 19.46 3.56 -1.42
CA GLY A 130 20.68 2.87 -0.99
C GLY A 130 20.99 2.91 0.52
N GLN A 131 20.24 3.64 1.33
CA GLN A 131 20.46 3.70 2.77
C GLN A 131 20.12 2.37 3.45
N GLU A 132 21.06 1.81 4.22
CA GLU A 132 20.86 0.58 4.97
C GLU A 132 19.91 0.76 6.15
N LEU A 133 18.85 -0.08 6.20
CA LEU A 133 17.84 -0.07 7.26
C LEU A 133 17.90 -1.27 8.19
N SER A 134 18.75 -2.25 7.89
CA SER A 134 18.84 -3.52 8.63
C SER A 134 19.07 -3.34 10.13
N GLN A 135 19.87 -2.36 10.51
CA GLN A 135 20.16 -2.00 11.91
C GLN A 135 18.93 -1.47 12.67
N TYR A 136 18.01 -0.79 12.00
CA TYR A 136 16.81 -0.21 12.61
C TYR A 136 15.67 -1.22 12.71
N ILE A 137 15.57 -2.12 11.76
CA ILE A 137 14.50 -3.12 11.68
C ILE A 137 14.73 -4.26 12.67
N GLN A 138 15.99 -4.62 12.98
CA GLN A 138 16.31 -5.71 13.91
C GLN A 138 15.95 -5.40 15.37
N SER A 139 16.01 -4.14 15.78
CA SER A 139 15.68 -3.72 17.15
C SER A 139 14.17 -3.79 17.46
N GLY A 140 13.31 -3.88 16.44
CA GLY A 140 11.83 -3.92 16.57
C GLY A 140 11.20 -5.31 16.70
N LYS A 141 11.97 -6.39 16.82
CA LYS A 141 11.46 -7.79 16.79
C LYS A 141 10.55 -8.20 17.94
N SER A 142 10.39 -7.41 19.00
CA SER A 142 9.76 -7.89 20.24
C SER A 142 8.32 -7.47 20.49
N SER A 143 7.73 -6.45 19.82
CA SER A 143 6.42 -5.94 20.24
C SER A 143 5.38 -5.67 19.14
N PHE A 144 5.75 -5.65 17.88
CA PHE A 144 4.82 -5.39 16.79
C PHE A 144 4.82 -6.56 15.79
N GLY A 145 3.94 -7.50 15.94
CA GLY A 145 3.60 -8.64 15.07
C GLY A 145 4.60 -9.00 13.95
N ARG A 146 4.92 -10.27 13.81
CA ARG A 146 5.88 -10.78 12.82
C ARG A 146 5.58 -10.20 11.43
N GLY A 147 6.47 -9.39 10.89
CA GLY A 147 6.47 -8.99 9.48
C GLY A 147 6.04 -7.56 9.18
N GLY A 148 5.11 -6.95 9.92
CA GLY A 148 4.45 -5.72 9.49
C GLY A 148 5.36 -4.53 9.18
N MET A 149 6.37 -4.23 10.03
CA MET A 149 7.27 -3.09 9.79
C MET A 149 8.31 -3.38 8.71
N LEU A 150 8.89 -4.56 8.73
CA LEU A 150 9.85 -4.98 7.70
C LEU A 150 9.20 -5.00 6.31
N THR A 151 7.98 -5.53 6.22
CA THR A 151 7.22 -5.53 4.97
C THR A 151 6.94 -4.11 4.49
N LYS A 152 6.46 -3.21 5.37
CA LYS A 152 6.24 -1.79 5.02
C LYS A 152 7.50 -1.11 4.51
N CYS A 153 8.64 -1.29 5.18
CA CYS A 153 9.91 -0.74 4.74
C CYS A 153 10.35 -1.28 3.39
N ASN A 154 10.20 -2.58 3.15
CA ASN A 154 10.59 -3.20 1.89
C ASN A 154 9.71 -2.72 0.73
N ILE A 155 8.40 -2.62 0.94
CA ILE A 155 7.46 -2.08 -0.06
C ILE A 155 7.75 -0.60 -0.31
N ALA A 156 7.90 0.21 0.75
CA ALA A 156 8.18 1.63 0.62
C ALA A 156 9.49 1.88 -0.15
N ARG A 157 10.53 1.11 0.12
CA ARG A 157 11.80 1.19 -0.62
C ARG A 157 11.62 0.83 -2.08
N LYS A 158 10.97 -0.31 -2.35
CA LYS A 158 10.74 -0.76 -3.73
C LYS A 158 10.00 0.30 -4.55
N VAL A 159 8.95 0.88 -3.99
CA VAL A 159 8.16 1.94 -4.64
C VAL A 159 8.97 3.22 -4.83
N ALA A 160 9.80 3.58 -3.84
CA ALA A 160 10.70 4.73 -3.96
C ALA A 160 11.80 4.53 -5.02
N ASP A 161 12.30 3.31 -5.18
CA ASP A 161 13.26 2.96 -6.25
C ASP A 161 12.61 3.06 -7.65
N GLU A 162 11.29 2.93 -7.75
CA GLU A 162 10.49 3.17 -8.96
C GLU A 162 10.19 4.65 -9.23
N GLY A 163 10.68 5.56 -8.40
CA GLY A 163 10.56 7.02 -8.58
C GLY A 163 9.35 7.66 -7.90
N ILE A 164 8.65 6.94 -7.03
CA ILE A 164 7.46 7.41 -6.31
C ILE A 164 7.84 7.73 -4.87
N GLU A 165 7.52 8.94 -4.38
CA GLU A 165 7.69 9.24 -2.94
C GLU A 165 6.81 8.33 -2.09
N VAL A 166 7.34 7.77 -0.99
CA VAL A 166 6.51 7.02 -0.03
C VAL A 166 6.60 7.66 1.34
N ILE A 167 5.43 7.91 1.95
CA ILE A 167 5.32 8.49 3.28
C ILE A 167 4.69 7.45 4.21
N ILE A 168 5.36 7.13 5.32
CA ILE A 168 4.78 6.32 6.39
C ILE A 168 4.45 7.22 7.56
N ALA A 169 3.17 7.24 7.97
CA ALA A 169 2.67 8.13 9.02
C ALA A 169 1.61 7.46 9.90
N ASN A 170 1.30 8.06 11.03
CA ASN A 170 0.30 7.56 11.97
C ASN A 170 -1.11 7.97 11.58
N GLY A 171 -1.89 7.04 11.05
CA GLY A 171 -3.27 7.25 10.64
C GLY A 171 -4.26 7.53 11.78
N LYS A 172 -3.82 7.42 13.06
CA LYS A 172 -4.65 7.78 14.22
C LYS A 172 -4.55 9.25 14.60
N LYS A 173 -3.60 9.98 14.01
CA LYS A 173 -3.48 11.43 14.24
C LYS A 173 -4.55 12.15 13.44
N GLU A 174 -5.22 13.06 14.12
CA GLU A 174 -6.20 13.94 13.48
C GLU A 174 -5.52 14.81 12.42
N ASN A 175 -6.20 15.02 11.29
CA ASN A 175 -5.73 15.84 10.16
C ASN A 175 -4.39 15.41 9.54
N ILE A 176 -3.92 14.18 9.78
CA ILE A 176 -2.60 13.73 9.30
C ILE A 176 -2.44 13.88 7.78
N LEU A 177 -3.42 13.51 6.97
CA LEU A 177 -3.33 13.61 5.51
C LEU A 177 -3.21 15.06 5.02
N PRO A 178 -4.08 16.01 5.43
CA PRO A 178 -3.90 17.42 5.10
C PRO A 178 -2.54 17.97 5.56
N ASP A 179 -2.09 17.57 6.74
CA ASP A 179 -0.81 18.04 7.28
C ASP A 179 0.39 17.52 6.49
N LEU A 180 0.37 16.25 6.05
CA LEU A 180 1.44 15.67 5.22
C LEU A 180 1.56 16.32 3.85
N LEU A 181 0.45 16.83 3.29
CA LEU A 181 0.39 17.40 1.95
C LEU A 181 0.64 18.92 1.92
N ARG A 182 0.79 19.57 3.08
CA ARG A 182 1.14 21.00 3.15
C ARG A 182 2.62 21.23 2.85
N GLU A 183 2.92 22.30 2.13
CA GLU A 183 4.28 22.80 2.04
C GLU A 183 4.80 23.16 3.44
N ASN A 184 6.02 22.77 3.76
CA ASN A 184 6.67 22.95 5.06
C ASN A 184 5.93 22.27 6.24
N SER A 185 5.36 21.09 5.99
CA SER A 185 4.70 20.29 7.01
C SER A 185 5.66 19.95 8.17
N SER A 186 5.17 20.14 9.41
CA SER A 186 5.85 19.69 10.64
C SER A 186 5.32 18.32 11.11
N ALA A 187 4.51 17.65 10.32
CA ALA A 187 3.95 16.34 10.65
C ALA A 187 5.07 15.30 10.84
N ILE A 188 5.01 14.57 11.95
CA ILE A 188 5.97 13.49 12.21
C ILE A 188 5.63 12.32 11.30
N CYS A 189 6.56 11.98 10.41
CA CYS A 189 6.44 10.87 9.46
C CYS A 189 7.83 10.41 9.01
N THR A 190 7.90 9.34 8.26
CA THR A 190 9.10 8.94 7.51
C THR A 190 8.81 9.05 6.02
N ARG A 191 9.65 9.80 5.30
CA ARG A 191 9.62 9.93 3.84
C ARG A 191 10.71 9.08 3.21
N PHE A 192 10.33 8.21 2.30
CA PHE A 192 11.28 7.52 1.41
C PHE A 192 11.43 8.37 0.16
N ILE A 193 12.62 8.90 -0.02
CA ILE A 193 12.94 9.79 -1.12
C ILE A 193 12.99 8.99 -2.43
N PRO A 194 12.28 9.42 -3.47
CA PRO A 194 12.26 8.72 -4.75
C PRO A 194 13.64 8.69 -5.41
N SER A 195 13.94 7.61 -6.12
CA SER A 195 15.17 7.52 -6.91
C SER A 195 15.16 8.52 -8.07
N ALA A 196 16.25 9.25 -8.24
CA ALA A 196 16.44 10.14 -9.39
C ALA A 196 16.58 9.37 -10.73
N ASN A 197 16.99 8.10 -10.65
CA ASN A 197 17.08 7.18 -11.79
C ASN A 197 16.17 5.98 -11.53
N PRO A 198 14.85 6.13 -11.73
CA PRO A 198 13.91 5.07 -11.43
C PRO A 198 14.20 3.84 -12.30
N ILE A 199 14.26 2.68 -11.65
CA ILE A 199 14.31 1.41 -12.35
C ILE A 199 12.93 1.19 -12.94
N SER A 200 12.77 1.38 -14.24
CA SER A 200 11.52 1.12 -14.94
C SER A 200 11.21 -0.39 -14.87
N VAL A 201 10.53 -0.80 -13.80
CA VAL A 201 10.15 -2.20 -13.54
C VAL A 201 8.84 -2.56 -14.26
N SER A 202 8.18 -1.59 -14.91
CA SER A 202 6.81 -1.71 -15.41
C SER A 202 6.54 -2.86 -16.38
N TYR A 203 7.57 -3.55 -16.89
CA TYR A 203 7.37 -4.65 -17.87
C TYR A 203 8.29 -5.87 -17.72
N THR A 204 9.30 -5.86 -16.87
CA THR A 204 10.28 -6.97 -16.82
C THR A 204 9.74 -8.22 -16.14
N HIS A 205 8.85 -8.11 -15.17
CA HIS A 205 8.22 -9.28 -14.55
C HIS A 205 7.15 -9.94 -15.44
N LEU A 206 6.50 -9.16 -16.31
CA LEU A 206 5.51 -9.70 -17.25
C LEU A 206 6.16 -10.45 -18.44
N ARG A 207 7.38 -10.07 -18.84
CA ARG A 207 8.10 -10.75 -19.93
C ARG A 207 8.68 -12.12 -19.54
N ALA A 208 8.97 -12.35 -18.27
CA ALA A 208 9.56 -13.61 -17.82
C ALA A 208 8.60 -14.80 -17.93
N HIS A 209 7.28 -14.57 -18.00
CA HIS A 209 6.28 -15.62 -18.17
C HIS A 209 5.81 -15.84 -19.60
N GLU A 210 6.07 -14.93 -20.54
CA GLU A 210 5.67 -15.07 -21.95
C GLU A 210 6.69 -15.86 -22.80
N THR A 211 7.90 -16.14 -22.27
CA THR A 211 8.95 -16.88 -23.02
C THR A 211 9.02 -18.37 -22.71
N SER A 212 8.04 -18.93 -22.00
CA SER A 212 7.97 -20.36 -21.67
C SER A 212 6.69 -21.01 -22.21
N ALA A 213 6.39 -20.79 -23.48
CA ALA A 213 5.38 -21.53 -24.22
C ALA A 213 5.98 -22.03 -25.56
#